data_6f211c80b64ec2156ff8af39bc06f208
#
_entry.id   6f211c80b64ec2156ff8af39bc06f208
#
_cell.length_a   1.000
_cell.length_b   1.000
_cell.length_c   1.000
_cell.angle_alpha   90.00
_cell.angle_beta   90.00
_cell.angle_gamma   90.00
#
_symmetry.space_group_name_H-M   'P 1'
#
loop_
_entity.id
_entity.type
_entity.pdbx_description
1 polymer ?
#
loop_
_entity_poly.entity_id
_entity_poly.type
_entity_poly.pdbx_seq_one_letter_code
_entity_poly.pdbx_strand_id
1 'polypeptide(L)'
;MNREDLLRPLTSSGEEVRAFQSWDAVPGFIDGVHVCTALLKGTEIHFAIVAEHRLRTVLRMRTRDFLKPLFERYGFLTTRVALGRTDEQRFVLRMGFEPTWSDHKFRYYLLSELPFSRKTK
;
A
#
# COMPACT_ATOMS: atom_id res chain seq x y z
N MET A 1 -9.29 -14.64 8.96
CA MET A 1 -8.53 -13.60 9.68
C MET A 1 -9.50 -12.51 10.12
N ASN A 2 -9.50 -12.17 11.39
CA ASN A 2 -10.45 -11.17 11.88
C ASN A 2 -9.90 -9.74 11.66
N ARG A 3 -10.77 -8.75 11.95
CA ARG A 3 -10.41 -7.35 11.71
C ARG A 3 -9.19 -6.92 12.52
N GLU A 4 -9.10 -7.38 13.75
CA GLU A 4 -7.98 -7.03 14.62
C GLU A 4 -6.66 -7.50 14.02
N ASP A 5 -6.64 -8.72 13.50
CA ASP A 5 -5.43 -9.25 12.86
C ASP A 5 -5.08 -8.48 11.60
N LEU A 6 -6.09 -8.11 10.82
CA LEU A 6 -5.86 -7.33 9.60
C LEU A 6 -5.23 -5.98 9.89
N LEU A 7 -5.57 -5.37 11.02
CA LEU A 7 -5.08 -4.04 11.36
C LEU A 7 -3.80 -4.06 12.19
N ARG A 8 -3.30 -5.26 12.53
CA ARG A 8 -2.06 -5.37 13.32
C ARG A 8 -0.87 -4.65 12.70
N PRO A 9 -0.69 -4.64 11.37
CA PRO A 9 0.43 -3.89 10.80
C PRO A 9 0.43 -2.40 11.15
N LEU A 10 -0.74 -1.80 11.30
CA LEU A 10 -0.82 -0.40 11.72
C LEU A 10 -0.27 -0.22 13.13
N THR A 11 -0.67 -1.08 14.04
CA THR A 11 -0.19 -1.04 15.42
C THR A 11 1.31 -1.28 15.46
N SER A 12 1.78 -2.26 14.72
CA SER A 12 3.19 -2.60 14.67
C SER A 12 4.03 -1.43 14.16
N SER A 13 3.49 -0.62 13.26
CA SER A 13 4.19 0.54 12.71
C SER A 13 3.96 1.82 13.49
N GLY A 14 3.19 1.76 14.58
CA GLY A 14 2.91 2.94 15.40
C GLY A 14 1.86 3.87 14.80
N GLU A 15 1.08 3.40 13.84
CA GLU A 15 0.05 4.22 13.22
C GLU A 15 -1.26 4.13 14.00
N GLU A 16 -2.10 5.14 13.81
CA GLU A 16 -3.38 5.19 14.51
C GLU A 16 -4.41 4.31 13.84
N VAL A 17 -4.77 3.23 14.51
CA VAL A 17 -5.78 2.30 14.00
C VAL A 17 -7.12 3.00 13.81
N ARG A 18 -7.44 3.95 14.71
CA ARG A 18 -8.71 4.65 14.65
C ARG A 18 -8.95 5.36 13.32
N ALA A 19 -7.89 5.89 12.74
CA ALA A 19 -8.00 6.63 11.49
C ALA A 19 -8.47 5.74 10.32
N PHE A 20 -8.33 4.43 10.45
CA PHE A 20 -8.61 3.50 9.37
C PHE A 20 -9.76 2.55 9.69
N GLN A 21 -10.56 2.83 10.70
CA GLN A 21 -11.62 1.90 11.11
C GLN A 21 -12.68 1.70 10.04
N SER A 22 -12.92 2.72 9.21
CA SER A 22 -13.94 2.62 8.16
C SER A 22 -13.36 2.16 6.82
N TRP A 23 -12.07 1.88 6.76
CA TRP A 23 -11.43 1.46 5.51
C TRP A 23 -11.54 -0.05 5.35
N ASP A 24 -11.62 -0.51 4.11
CA ASP A 24 -11.54 -1.93 3.80
C ASP A 24 -10.10 -2.39 3.96
N ALA A 25 -9.93 -3.64 4.38
CA ALA A 25 -8.59 -4.16 4.65
C ALA A 25 -8.35 -5.43 3.83
N VAL A 26 -7.22 -5.48 3.14
CA VAL A 26 -6.82 -6.64 2.32
C VAL A 26 -5.43 -7.08 2.78
N PRO A 27 -5.28 -8.30 3.28
CA PRO A 27 -3.97 -8.75 3.78
C PRO A 27 -3.02 -9.14 2.65
N GLY A 28 -1.73 -8.94 2.88
CA GLY A 28 -0.69 -9.39 1.98
C GLY A 28 0.20 -10.39 2.69
N PHE A 29 0.58 -11.45 1.97
CA PHE A 29 1.35 -12.55 2.53
C PHE A 29 2.63 -12.80 1.74
N ILE A 30 3.69 -13.22 2.45
CA ILE A 30 4.88 -13.78 1.82
C ILE A 30 5.13 -15.10 2.50
N ASP A 31 5.17 -16.19 1.71
CA ASP A 31 5.38 -17.54 2.22
C ASP A 31 4.40 -17.89 3.34
N GLY A 32 3.14 -17.47 3.19
CA GLY A 32 2.11 -17.78 4.17
C GLY A 32 2.11 -16.90 5.40
N VAL A 33 3.02 -15.94 5.51
CA VAL A 33 3.12 -15.05 6.66
C VAL A 33 2.48 -13.70 6.32
N HIS A 34 1.60 -13.22 7.18
CA HIS A 34 0.96 -11.92 7.00
C HIS A 34 1.98 -10.82 7.27
N VAL A 35 2.40 -10.13 6.22
CA VAL A 35 3.47 -9.12 6.33
C VAL A 35 2.96 -7.69 6.16
N CYS A 36 1.79 -7.51 5.56
CA CYS A 36 1.25 -6.17 5.38
C CYS A 36 -0.26 -6.24 5.20
N THR A 37 -0.89 -5.07 5.25
CA THR A 37 -2.33 -4.94 4.95
C THR A 37 -2.50 -3.69 4.11
N ALA A 38 -3.22 -3.83 3.00
CA ALA A 38 -3.64 -2.69 2.21
C ALA A 38 -4.99 -2.22 2.73
N LEU A 39 -5.09 -0.94 3.02
CA LEU A 39 -6.33 -0.34 3.50
C LEU A 39 -6.87 0.54 2.37
N LEU A 40 -8.15 0.39 2.06
CA LEU A 40 -8.75 1.09 0.93
C LEU A 40 -9.97 1.88 1.37
N LYS A 41 -10.06 3.08 0.81
CA LYS A 41 -11.24 3.90 0.94
C LYS A 41 -11.49 4.50 -0.45
N GLY A 42 -12.47 3.93 -1.17
CA GLY A 42 -12.61 4.26 -2.58
C GLY A 42 -11.37 3.82 -3.34
N THR A 43 -10.78 4.73 -4.09
CA THR A 43 -9.55 4.44 -4.84
C THR A 43 -8.29 4.70 -4.03
N GLU A 44 -8.42 5.27 -2.85
CA GLU A 44 -7.24 5.58 -2.03
C GLU A 44 -6.79 4.34 -1.29
N ILE A 45 -5.49 4.06 -1.36
CA ILE A 45 -4.89 2.90 -0.72
C ILE A 45 -3.79 3.36 0.24
N HIS A 46 -3.71 2.68 1.37
CA HIS A 46 -2.63 2.90 2.35
C HIS A 46 -2.03 1.54 2.67
N PHE A 47 -0.69 1.47 2.65
CA PHE A 47 0.00 0.22 2.95
C PHE A 47 0.53 0.26 4.37
N ALA A 48 0.08 -0.70 5.18
CA ALA A 48 0.59 -0.87 6.54
C ALA A 48 1.44 -2.13 6.56
N ILE A 49 2.72 -1.99 6.88
CA ILE A 49 3.67 -3.10 6.84
C ILE A 49 4.08 -3.45 8.26
N VAL A 50 4.04 -4.75 8.57
CA VAL A 50 4.50 -5.23 9.88
C VAL A 50 5.98 -4.85 10.01
N ALA A 51 6.32 -4.13 11.09
CA ALA A 51 7.64 -3.54 11.22
C ALA A 51 8.77 -4.55 11.13
N GLU A 52 8.60 -5.71 11.75
CA GLU A 52 9.64 -6.73 11.76
C GLU A 52 9.85 -7.36 10.39
N HIS A 53 8.91 -7.19 9.47
CA HIS A 53 9.00 -7.75 8.12
C HIS A 53 9.21 -6.69 7.04
N ARG A 54 9.51 -5.46 7.44
CA ARG A 54 9.53 -4.35 6.48
C ARG A 54 10.50 -4.58 5.32
N LEU A 55 11.74 -4.93 5.61
CA LEU A 55 12.73 -5.11 4.56
C LEU A 55 12.33 -6.24 3.62
N ARG A 56 11.89 -7.35 4.19
CA ARG A 56 11.48 -8.51 3.41
C ARG A 56 10.30 -8.16 2.51
N THR A 57 9.32 -7.42 3.05
CA THR A 57 8.14 -7.02 2.30
C THR A 57 8.52 -6.14 1.12
N VAL A 58 9.35 -5.13 1.37
CA VAL A 58 9.76 -4.19 0.33
C VAL A 58 10.51 -4.92 -0.80
N LEU A 59 11.36 -5.88 -0.46
CA LEU A 59 12.18 -6.57 -1.45
C LEU A 59 11.45 -7.69 -2.17
N ARG A 60 10.48 -8.33 -1.52
CA ARG A 60 9.90 -9.56 -2.05
C ARG A 60 8.44 -9.47 -2.46
N MET A 61 7.72 -8.45 -2.02
CA MET A 61 6.31 -8.32 -2.37
C MET A 61 6.18 -8.09 -3.88
N ARG A 62 5.43 -8.95 -4.53
CA ARG A 62 5.21 -8.80 -5.97
C ARG A 62 4.06 -7.83 -6.18
N THR A 63 4.43 -6.60 -6.48
CA THR A 63 3.48 -5.51 -6.65
C THR A 63 2.34 -5.87 -7.61
N ARG A 64 2.69 -6.43 -8.76
CA ARG A 64 1.69 -6.75 -9.75
C ARG A 64 0.65 -7.73 -9.21
N ASP A 65 1.12 -8.78 -8.53
CA ASP A 65 0.22 -9.82 -8.04
C ASP A 65 -0.67 -9.29 -6.92
N PHE A 66 -0.12 -8.44 -6.07
CA PHE A 66 -0.88 -7.90 -4.95
C PHE A 66 -1.86 -6.83 -5.38
N LEU A 67 -1.42 -5.91 -6.24
CA LEU A 67 -2.23 -4.78 -6.65
C LEU A 67 -3.20 -5.08 -7.77
N LYS A 68 -2.95 -6.13 -8.55
CA LYS A 68 -3.76 -6.40 -9.73
C LYS A 68 -5.27 -6.49 -9.43
N PRO A 69 -5.71 -7.29 -8.46
CA PRO A 69 -7.16 -7.36 -8.20
C PRO A 69 -7.73 -6.03 -7.76
N LEU A 70 -6.96 -5.25 -6.98
CA LEU A 70 -7.43 -3.95 -6.51
C LEU A 70 -7.50 -2.96 -7.66
N PHE A 71 -6.48 -2.97 -8.51
CA PHE A 71 -6.43 -2.09 -9.67
C PHE A 71 -7.56 -2.39 -10.64
N GLU A 72 -7.82 -3.66 -10.90
CA GLU A 72 -8.87 -4.05 -11.83
C GLU A 72 -10.26 -3.65 -11.34
N ARG A 73 -10.43 -3.60 -10.04
CA ARG A 73 -11.69 -3.22 -9.45
C ARG A 73 -12.02 -1.75 -9.70
N TYR A 74 -11.02 -0.88 -9.69
CA TYR A 74 -11.25 0.57 -9.77
C TYR A 74 -10.72 1.22 -11.04
N GLY A 75 -9.83 0.57 -11.77
CA GLY A 75 -9.20 1.16 -12.95
C GLY A 75 -8.02 2.06 -12.64
N PHE A 76 -7.90 2.52 -11.43
CA PHE A 76 -6.74 3.28 -10.97
C PHE A 76 -6.76 3.31 -9.44
N LEU A 77 -5.61 3.64 -8.85
CA LEU A 77 -5.49 3.75 -7.41
C LEU A 77 -4.75 5.03 -7.07
N THR A 78 -5.06 5.61 -5.92
CA THR A 78 -4.38 6.81 -5.44
C THR A 78 -3.83 6.55 -4.06
N THR A 79 -2.81 7.32 -3.68
CA THR A 79 -2.29 7.29 -2.31
C THR A 79 -1.66 8.62 -1.98
N ARG A 80 -1.43 8.85 -0.70
CA ARG A 80 -0.72 10.05 -0.25
C ARG A 80 0.28 9.64 0.82
N VAL A 81 1.41 10.32 0.85
CA VAL A 81 2.48 10.01 1.79
C VAL A 81 2.93 11.32 2.43
N ALA A 82 3.07 11.33 3.74
CA ALA A 82 3.55 12.50 4.45
C ALA A 82 4.92 12.91 3.93
N LEU A 83 5.15 14.21 3.78
CA LEU A 83 6.37 14.72 3.15
C LEU A 83 7.65 14.25 3.85
N GLY A 84 7.59 14.04 5.17
CA GLY A 84 8.75 13.58 5.92
C GLY A 84 9.01 12.08 5.86
N ARG A 85 8.14 11.31 5.23
CA ARG A 85 8.27 9.85 5.20
C ARG A 85 8.91 9.39 3.91
N THR A 86 10.22 9.61 3.79
CA THR A 86 10.93 9.31 2.55
C THR A 86 10.98 7.82 2.22
N ASP A 87 11.00 6.96 3.23
CA ASP A 87 10.97 5.53 3.01
C ASP A 87 9.64 5.08 2.39
N GLU A 88 8.53 5.66 2.83
CA GLU A 88 7.24 5.36 2.26
C GLU A 88 7.11 5.92 0.86
N GLN A 89 7.67 7.09 0.60
CA GLN A 89 7.66 7.65 -0.74
C GLN A 89 8.39 6.75 -1.73
N ARG A 90 9.54 6.21 -1.31
CA ARG A 90 10.27 5.27 -2.16
C ARG A 90 9.48 4.00 -2.41
N PHE A 91 8.77 3.53 -1.39
CA PHE A 91 7.99 2.31 -1.51
C PHE A 91 6.87 2.49 -2.55
N VAL A 92 6.13 3.59 -2.50
CA VAL A 92 5.03 3.78 -3.45
C VAL A 92 5.56 4.00 -4.87
N LEU A 93 6.71 4.66 -5.02
CA LEU A 93 7.32 4.78 -6.35
C LEU A 93 7.73 3.41 -6.88
N ARG A 94 8.29 2.58 -6.04
CA ARG A 94 8.67 1.22 -6.43
C ARG A 94 7.47 0.40 -6.84
N MET A 95 6.31 0.65 -6.22
CA MET A 95 5.08 -0.05 -6.58
C MET A 95 4.45 0.45 -7.88
N GLY A 96 5.03 1.47 -8.50
CA GLY A 96 4.56 1.94 -9.78
C GLY A 96 3.74 3.21 -9.74
N PHE A 97 3.51 3.77 -8.56
CA PHE A 97 2.78 5.03 -8.43
C PHE A 97 3.63 6.18 -8.93
N GLU A 98 2.97 7.17 -9.50
CA GLU A 98 3.65 8.38 -9.98
C GLU A 98 3.16 9.60 -9.21
N PRO A 99 4.07 10.51 -8.85
CA PRO A 99 3.68 11.72 -8.11
C PRO A 99 2.83 12.63 -8.98
N THR A 100 1.80 13.22 -8.39
CA THR A 100 0.91 14.14 -9.11
C THR A 100 1.04 15.56 -8.60
N TRP A 101 0.89 15.76 -7.28
CA TRP A 101 1.03 17.08 -6.70
C TRP A 101 1.30 16.93 -5.20
N SER A 102 1.56 18.04 -4.53
CA SER A 102 1.77 18.00 -3.09
C SER A 102 1.21 19.27 -2.46
N ASP A 103 0.81 19.14 -1.21
CA ASP A 103 0.46 20.30 -0.40
C ASP A 103 1.50 20.42 0.72
N HIS A 104 1.19 21.17 1.77
CA HIS A 104 2.17 21.40 2.84
C HIS A 104 2.36 20.21 3.76
N LYS A 105 1.54 19.16 3.63
CA LYS A 105 1.63 17.98 4.50
C LYS A 105 1.93 16.71 3.75
N PHE A 106 1.41 16.55 2.53
CA PHE A 106 1.44 15.29 1.81
C PHE A 106 1.86 15.46 0.38
N ARG A 107 2.46 14.41 -0.17
CA ARG A 107 2.64 14.24 -1.60
C ARG A 107 1.64 13.19 -2.07
N TYR A 108 0.97 13.46 -3.17
CA TYR A 108 -0.09 12.61 -3.72
C TYR A 108 0.42 11.87 -4.94
N TYR A 109 -0.03 10.62 -5.06
CA TYR A 109 0.45 9.71 -6.09
C TYR A 109 -0.72 9.04 -6.79
N LEU A 110 -0.49 8.61 -8.03
CA LEU A 110 -1.49 7.94 -8.85
C LEU A 110 -0.87 6.71 -9.51
N LEU A 111 -1.60 5.59 -9.45
CA LEU A 111 -1.27 4.41 -10.21
C LEU A 111 -2.30 4.28 -11.31
N SER A 112 -1.93 4.60 -12.54
CA SER A 112 -2.85 4.58 -13.68
C SER A 112 -2.69 3.35 -14.54
N GLU A 113 -1.60 2.61 -14.38
CA GLU A 113 -1.43 1.32 -15.02
C GLU A 113 -0.47 0.48 -14.18
N LEU A 114 -0.66 -0.82 -14.21
CA LEU A 114 0.15 -1.71 -13.39
C LEU A 114 1.57 -1.77 -13.94
N PRO A 115 2.57 -1.82 -13.04
CA PRO A 115 3.94 -2.04 -13.47
C PRO A 115 4.02 -3.35 -14.26
N PHE A 116 4.79 -3.35 -15.31
CA PHE A 116 5.03 -4.52 -16.16
C PHE A 116 3.83 -4.95 -16.98
N SER A 117 2.72 -4.22 -16.94
CA SER A 117 1.52 -4.67 -17.63
C SER A 117 1.69 -4.68 -19.15
N ARG A 118 2.57 -3.84 -19.68
CA ARG A 118 2.75 -3.77 -21.14
C ARG A 118 3.99 -4.47 -21.63
N LYS A 119 4.56 -5.30 -20.83
CA LYS A 119 5.74 -6.02 -21.26
C LYS A 119 5.48 -7.19 -22.14
N THR A 120 4.27 -7.47 -22.35
CA THR A 120 3.91 -8.65 -23.09
C THR A 120 4.13 -8.52 -24.58
N LYS A 121 4.78 -7.51 -24.98
CA LYS A 121 5.02 -7.36 -26.38
C LYS A 121 5.86 -8.41 -26.93
#